data_c3cf1e402a6f2199c8ed13e9eefc12fc
#
_entry.id   c3cf1e402a6f2199c8ed13e9eefc12fc
#
_cell.length_a   1.000
_cell.length_b   1.000
_cell.length_c   1.000
_cell.angle_alpha   90.00
_cell.angle_beta   90.00
_cell.angle_gamma   90.00
#
_symmetry.space_group_name_H-M   'P 1'
#
loop_
_entity.id
_entity.type
_entity.pdbx_description
1 polymer ?
#
loop_
_entity_poly.entity_id
_entity_poly.type
_entity_poly.pdbx_seq_one_letter_code
_entity_poly.pdbx_strand_id
1 'polypeptide(L)'
;MASLTTVAARPAREPAGHRGGSGASTRGGWEGIALRVLEFVAYPALAGCALLLLCLGVVTWLPAMAAAAHALQQWRTHGRARPFLGTLDTFGSYWRRLWRHALVSTAAGAVLVANIVFLAARPGYPAMALLALQAGLILVLVPYHLALAVTAARDPGGDAGRWGRDALLFAFASPGRGLLLLAATVVVPVVTAPLALGPLLLGATLPLLLGLRLADAGQLPAGRRSATAPAAHITYVKRTP
;
A
#
# COMPACT_ATOMS: atom_id res chain seq x y z
N MET A 1 27.10 62.06 -5.86
CA MET A 1 25.71 62.49 -6.04
C MET A 1 24.87 61.24 -5.96
N ALA A 2 24.30 60.97 -4.79
CA ALA A 2 23.48 59.81 -4.54
C ALA A 2 22.00 60.23 -4.48
N SER A 3 21.20 59.76 -5.42
CA SER A 3 19.77 60.05 -5.45
C SER A 3 19.00 58.99 -4.61
N LEU A 4 18.48 59.42 -3.50
CA LEU A 4 17.56 58.64 -2.65
C LEU A 4 16.16 58.67 -3.29
N THR A 5 15.70 57.53 -3.80
CA THR A 5 14.34 57.36 -4.27
C THR A 5 13.48 56.90 -3.10
N THR A 6 12.68 57.81 -2.58
CA THR A 6 11.70 57.57 -1.53
C THR A 6 10.54 56.76 -2.09
N VAL A 7 10.40 55.47 -1.69
CA VAL A 7 9.25 54.65 -2.01
C VAL A 7 8.13 54.97 -1.03
N ALA A 8 7.10 55.62 -1.55
CA ALA A 8 5.86 55.90 -0.82
C ALA A 8 5.11 54.64 -0.47
N ALA A 9 4.92 54.43 0.83
CA ALA A 9 4.08 53.34 1.38
C ALA A 9 2.62 53.52 0.96
N ARG A 10 2.08 52.55 0.26
CA ARG A 10 0.65 52.44 -0.12
C ARG A 10 -0.15 52.02 1.11
N PRO A 11 -1.21 52.72 1.52
CA PRO A 11 -2.04 52.29 2.64
C PRO A 11 -2.74 51.00 2.32
N ALA A 12 -2.66 50.05 3.25
CA ALA A 12 -3.37 48.76 3.20
C ALA A 12 -4.87 49.02 3.14
N ARG A 13 -5.53 48.60 2.03
CA ARG A 13 -6.96 48.50 1.94
C ARG A 13 -7.40 47.34 2.83
N GLU A 14 -8.09 47.67 3.92
CA GLU A 14 -8.86 46.68 4.69
C GLU A 14 -9.86 45.96 3.77
N PRO A 15 -9.85 44.64 3.73
CA PRO A 15 -10.91 43.92 3.02
C PRO A 15 -12.20 44.04 3.83
N ALA A 16 -13.18 44.74 3.25
CA ALA A 16 -14.52 44.82 3.74
C ALA A 16 -15.04 43.41 4.09
N GLY A 17 -15.46 43.27 5.35
CA GLY A 17 -15.92 42.00 5.91
C GLY A 17 -17.12 41.46 5.12
N HIS A 18 -16.83 40.42 4.33
CA HIS A 18 -17.86 39.51 3.82
C HIS A 18 -18.35 38.66 5.01
N ARG A 19 -19.30 39.23 5.78
CA ARG A 19 -20.21 38.43 6.59
C ARG A 19 -21.12 37.66 5.63
N GLY A 20 -20.54 36.74 4.87
CA GLY A 20 -21.24 35.70 4.12
C GLY A 20 -21.77 34.70 5.11
N GLY A 21 -23.07 34.60 5.18
CA GLY A 21 -23.84 33.81 6.13
C GLY A 21 -23.30 32.41 6.36
N SER A 22 -23.04 32.10 7.61
CA SER A 22 -22.81 30.76 8.14
C SER A 22 -24.15 29.97 8.09
N GLY A 23 -24.62 29.73 6.87
CA GLY A 23 -25.50 28.64 6.55
C GLY A 23 -24.69 27.36 6.49
N ALA A 24 -23.87 27.08 7.52
CA ALA A 24 -23.36 25.75 7.78
C ALA A 24 -24.58 24.89 8.14
N SER A 25 -25.31 24.52 7.08
CA SER A 25 -26.38 23.53 7.17
C SER A 25 -25.76 22.32 7.81
N THR A 26 -26.25 21.97 8.99
CA THR A 26 -26.10 20.69 9.68
C THR A 26 -26.54 19.51 8.78
N ARG A 27 -25.92 19.35 7.62
CA ARG A 27 -25.93 18.13 6.82
C ARG A 27 -25.01 17.09 7.43
N GLY A 28 -25.00 17.02 8.77
CA GLY A 28 -24.27 16.03 9.55
C GLY A 28 -25.06 14.75 9.80
N GLY A 29 -26.08 14.51 9.00
CA GLY A 29 -26.91 13.33 9.12
C GLY A 29 -26.30 12.11 8.42
N TRP A 30 -27.12 11.09 8.25
CA TRP A 30 -26.81 9.82 7.59
C TRP A 30 -26.18 9.98 6.19
N GLU A 31 -26.46 11.06 5.47
CA GLU A 31 -25.86 11.36 4.15
C GLU A 31 -24.32 11.49 4.23
N GLY A 32 -23.82 12.18 5.24
CA GLY A 32 -22.35 12.31 5.43
C GLY A 32 -21.71 10.98 5.81
N ILE A 33 -22.42 10.12 6.54
CA ILE A 33 -21.94 8.77 6.86
C ILE A 33 -21.98 7.90 5.60
N ALA A 34 -23.07 7.95 4.83
CA ALA A 34 -23.23 7.20 3.60
C ALA A 34 -22.15 7.56 2.57
N LEU A 35 -21.84 8.84 2.40
CA LEU A 35 -20.78 9.30 1.50
C LEU A 35 -19.41 8.79 1.95
N ARG A 36 -19.09 8.83 3.24
CA ARG A 36 -17.81 8.28 3.75
C ARG A 36 -17.70 6.78 3.56
N VAL A 37 -18.79 6.04 3.78
CA VAL A 37 -18.84 4.59 3.53
C VAL A 37 -18.65 4.31 2.04
N LEU A 38 -19.35 5.07 1.19
CA LEU A 38 -19.23 4.94 -0.26
C LEU A 38 -17.78 5.21 -0.73
N GLU A 39 -17.15 6.28 -0.26
CA GLU A 39 -15.76 6.59 -0.54
C GLU A 39 -14.83 5.46 -0.07
N PHE A 40 -15.06 4.94 1.14
CA PHE A 40 -14.25 3.86 1.71
C PHE A 40 -14.35 2.56 0.91
N VAL A 41 -15.45 2.31 0.21
CA VAL A 41 -15.62 1.15 -0.67
C VAL A 41 -15.17 1.45 -2.10
N ALA A 42 -15.50 2.62 -2.62
CA ALA A 42 -15.24 2.98 -4.02
C ALA A 42 -13.73 3.10 -4.32
N TYR A 43 -12.95 3.71 -3.45
CA TYR A 43 -11.51 3.88 -3.70
C TYR A 43 -10.73 2.56 -3.72
N PRO A 44 -10.90 1.62 -2.76
CA PRO A 44 -10.34 0.28 -2.87
C PRO A 44 -10.83 -0.50 -4.09
N ALA A 45 -12.12 -0.37 -4.45
CA ALA A 45 -12.65 -1.03 -5.63
C ALA A 45 -11.99 -0.52 -6.93
N LEU A 46 -11.79 0.80 -7.05
CA LEU A 46 -11.07 1.39 -8.20
C LEU A 46 -9.61 0.94 -8.27
N ALA A 47 -8.92 0.87 -7.12
CA ALA A 47 -7.57 0.29 -7.07
C ALA A 47 -7.59 -1.19 -7.44
N GLY A 48 -8.63 -1.93 -7.03
CA GLY A 48 -8.86 -3.33 -7.38
C GLY A 48 -9.10 -3.54 -8.87
N CYS A 49 -9.86 -2.66 -9.53
CA CYS A 49 -10.00 -2.68 -10.99
C CYS A 49 -8.65 -2.55 -11.71
N ALA A 50 -7.82 -1.59 -11.30
CA ALA A 50 -6.48 -1.43 -11.87
C ALA A 50 -5.60 -2.65 -11.60
N LEU A 51 -5.66 -3.18 -10.37
CA LEU A 51 -4.95 -4.38 -9.98
C LEU A 51 -5.34 -5.58 -10.85
N LEU A 52 -6.64 -5.82 -11.06
CA LEU A 52 -7.13 -6.90 -11.92
C LEU A 52 -6.65 -6.78 -13.35
N LEU A 53 -6.73 -5.58 -13.93
CA LEU A 53 -6.23 -5.33 -15.29
C LEU A 53 -4.74 -5.65 -15.40
N LEU A 54 -3.95 -5.25 -14.42
CA LEU A 54 -2.52 -5.53 -14.39
C LEU A 54 -2.21 -7.00 -14.12
N CYS A 55 -3.06 -7.72 -13.36
CA CYS A 55 -2.90 -9.15 -13.08
C CYS A 55 -3.21 -10.07 -14.27
N LEU A 56 -3.75 -9.55 -15.39
CA LEU A 56 -3.90 -10.32 -16.63
C LEU A 56 -2.54 -10.84 -17.15
N GLY A 57 -1.45 -10.13 -16.89
CA GLY A 57 -0.11 -10.67 -17.04
C GLY A 57 0.27 -11.45 -15.78
N VAL A 58 0.16 -12.77 -15.79
CA VAL A 58 0.34 -13.67 -14.63
C VAL A 58 1.54 -13.31 -13.74
N VAL A 59 2.64 -12.82 -14.29
CA VAL A 59 3.85 -12.41 -13.53
C VAL A 59 3.71 -11.01 -12.92
N THR A 60 2.75 -10.21 -13.38
CA THR A 60 2.61 -8.79 -12.99
C THR A 60 1.88 -8.58 -11.67
N TRP A 61 1.31 -9.63 -11.08
CA TRP A 61 0.46 -9.54 -9.88
C TRP A 61 1.16 -8.88 -8.68
N LEU A 62 2.43 -9.22 -8.42
CA LEU A 62 3.16 -8.70 -7.27
C LEU A 62 3.50 -7.21 -7.40
N PRO A 63 4.10 -6.72 -8.53
CA PRO A 63 4.27 -5.29 -8.72
C PRO A 63 2.95 -4.52 -8.82
N ALA A 64 1.89 -5.16 -9.34
CA ALA A 64 0.55 -4.57 -9.34
C ALA A 64 0.00 -4.37 -7.92
N MET A 65 0.18 -5.35 -7.02
CA MET A 65 -0.17 -5.21 -5.61
C MET A 65 0.61 -4.09 -4.92
N ALA A 66 1.92 -3.96 -5.18
CA ALA A 66 2.73 -2.88 -4.62
C ALA A 66 2.28 -1.50 -5.12
N ALA A 67 1.96 -1.38 -6.42
CA ALA A 67 1.43 -0.16 -7.01
C ALA A 67 0.05 0.21 -6.43
N ALA A 68 -0.86 -0.76 -6.28
CA ALA A 68 -2.16 -0.56 -5.67
C ALA A 68 -2.04 -0.14 -4.19
N ALA A 69 -1.17 -0.79 -3.42
CA ALA A 69 -0.88 -0.41 -2.04
C ALA A 69 -0.35 1.03 -1.94
N HIS A 70 0.54 1.44 -2.86
CA HIS A 70 1.06 2.80 -2.94
C HIS A 70 -0.04 3.83 -3.25
N ALA A 71 -0.89 3.56 -4.24
CA ALA A 71 -2.01 4.43 -4.58
C ALA A 71 -3.01 4.58 -3.40
N LEU A 72 -3.30 3.47 -2.70
CA LEU A 72 -4.13 3.47 -1.51
C LEU A 72 -3.49 4.24 -0.34
N GLN A 73 -2.16 4.16 -0.18
CA GLN A 73 -1.45 4.95 0.82
C GLN A 73 -1.50 6.44 0.50
N GLN A 74 -1.29 6.84 -0.76
CA GLN A 74 -1.41 8.23 -1.19
C GLN A 74 -2.83 8.78 -0.96
N TRP A 75 -3.86 7.99 -1.25
CA TRP A 75 -5.23 8.37 -0.94
C TRP A 75 -5.43 8.64 0.56
N ARG A 76 -4.92 7.75 1.41
CA ARG A 76 -5.04 7.89 2.87
C ARG A 76 -4.31 9.11 3.42
N THR A 77 -3.15 9.47 2.85
CA THR A 77 -2.31 10.57 3.35
C THR A 77 -2.69 11.92 2.78
N HIS A 78 -3.13 11.99 1.53
CA HIS A 78 -3.40 13.25 0.83
C HIS A 78 -4.88 13.48 0.49
N GLY A 79 -5.76 12.50 0.64
CA GLY A 79 -7.20 12.63 0.45
C GLY A 79 -7.69 12.80 -1.00
N ARG A 80 -6.80 13.12 -1.95
CA ARG A 80 -7.14 13.45 -3.35
C ARG A 80 -6.56 12.51 -4.39
N ALA A 81 -6.18 11.31 -4.00
CA ALA A 81 -5.61 10.36 -4.94
C ALA A 81 -6.66 9.85 -5.93
N ARG A 82 -6.22 9.59 -7.16
CA ARG A 82 -6.95 8.83 -8.17
C ARG A 82 -6.44 7.39 -8.13
N PRO A 83 -7.01 6.50 -7.29
CA PRO A 83 -6.39 5.21 -7.00
C PRO A 83 -6.23 4.34 -8.25
N PHE A 84 -7.15 4.38 -9.21
CA PHE A 84 -7.04 3.67 -10.47
C PHE A 84 -5.83 4.15 -11.29
N LEU A 85 -5.77 5.45 -11.62
CA LEU A 85 -4.67 6.01 -12.41
C LEU A 85 -3.35 5.97 -11.65
N GLY A 86 -3.36 6.27 -10.35
CA GLY A 86 -2.16 6.19 -9.51
C GLY A 86 -1.54 4.79 -9.46
N THR A 87 -2.36 3.73 -9.51
CA THR A 87 -1.86 2.36 -9.62
C THR A 87 -1.19 2.12 -10.98
N LEU A 88 -1.79 2.59 -12.07
CA LEU A 88 -1.21 2.43 -13.42
C LEU A 88 0.10 3.23 -13.59
N ASP A 89 0.11 4.48 -13.13
CA ASP A 89 1.27 5.39 -13.25
C ASP A 89 2.50 4.85 -12.49
N THR A 90 2.27 4.30 -11.30
CA THR A 90 3.36 3.81 -10.45
C THR A 90 3.80 2.38 -10.79
N PHE A 91 2.96 1.61 -11.48
CA PHE A 91 3.23 0.21 -11.83
C PHE A 91 4.59 0.00 -12.50
N GLY A 92 4.95 0.81 -13.51
CA GLY A 92 6.20 0.66 -14.24
C GLY A 92 7.46 0.77 -13.36
N SER A 93 7.40 1.57 -12.29
CA SER A 93 8.50 1.72 -11.34
C SER A 93 8.68 0.48 -10.47
N TYR A 94 7.58 -0.10 -9.98
CA TYR A 94 7.57 -1.32 -9.19
C TYR A 94 7.90 -2.54 -10.05
N TRP A 95 7.42 -2.59 -11.30
CA TRP A 95 7.76 -3.66 -12.25
C TRP A 95 9.27 -3.80 -12.41
N ARG A 96 9.97 -2.72 -12.71
CA ARG A 96 11.45 -2.75 -12.92
C ARG A 96 12.23 -3.26 -11.71
N ARG A 97 11.69 -3.11 -10.49
CA ARG A 97 12.36 -3.54 -9.26
C ARG A 97 11.95 -4.92 -8.78
N LEU A 98 10.67 -5.29 -8.98
CA LEU A 98 10.08 -6.52 -8.44
C LEU A 98 9.94 -7.65 -9.46
N TRP A 99 10.25 -7.46 -10.77
CA TRP A 99 9.99 -8.45 -11.79
C TRP A 99 10.65 -9.81 -11.52
N ARG A 100 11.92 -9.81 -11.05
CA ARG A 100 12.63 -11.05 -10.69
C ARG A 100 11.91 -11.76 -9.53
N HIS A 101 11.53 -11.03 -8.51
CA HIS A 101 10.82 -11.56 -7.36
C HIS A 101 9.44 -12.11 -7.76
N ALA A 102 8.73 -11.35 -8.60
CA ALA A 102 7.43 -11.75 -9.16
C ALA A 102 7.55 -13.02 -10.00
N LEU A 103 8.57 -13.13 -10.85
CA LEU A 103 8.83 -14.34 -11.65
C LEU A 103 9.07 -15.56 -10.76
N VAL A 104 9.97 -15.45 -9.78
CA VAL A 104 10.26 -16.54 -8.84
C VAL A 104 9.02 -16.94 -8.05
N SER A 105 8.28 -15.95 -7.52
CA SER A 105 7.04 -16.21 -6.76
C SER A 105 5.96 -16.86 -7.63
N THR A 106 5.82 -16.43 -8.88
CA THR A 106 4.86 -17.02 -9.82
C THR A 106 5.26 -18.45 -10.19
N ALA A 107 6.53 -18.71 -10.46
CA ALA A 107 7.04 -20.06 -10.75
C ALA A 107 6.84 -20.98 -9.53
N ALA A 108 7.19 -20.52 -8.34
CA ALA A 108 6.95 -21.27 -7.10
C ALA A 108 5.47 -21.56 -6.88
N GLY A 109 4.60 -20.57 -7.12
CA GLY A 109 3.15 -20.73 -7.05
C GLY A 109 2.61 -21.75 -8.05
N ALA A 110 3.11 -21.72 -9.30
CA ALA A 110 2.73 -22.69 -10.33
C ALA A 110 3.14 -24.13 -9.94
N VAL A 111 4.35 -24.31 -9.41
CA VAL A 111 4.81 -25.61 -8.90
C VAL A 111 3.94 -26.07 -7.73
N LEU A 112 3.61 -25.18 -6.78
CA LEU A 112 2.73 -25.50 -5.66
C LEU A 112 1.35 -25.96 -6.15
N VAL A 113 0.73 -25.24 -7.09
CA VAL A 113 -0.57 -25.61 -7.65
C VAL A 113 -0.49 -26.95 -8.37
N ALA A 114 0.52 -27.16 -9.21
CA ALA A 114 0.71 -28.43 -9.91
C ALA A 114 0.87 -29.60 -8.91
N ASN A 115 1.66 -29.41 -7.86
CA ASN A 115 1.83 -30.41 -6.81
C ASN A 115 0.51 -30.68 -6.04
N ILE A 116 -0.27 -29.67 -5.72
CA ILE A 116 -1.56 -29.84 -5.03
C ILE A 116 -2.50 -30.67 -5.91
N VAL A 117 -2.62 -30.32 -7.21
CA VAL A 117 -3.47 -31.08 -8.15
C VAL A 117 -2.99 -32.54 -8.27
N PHE A 118 -1.68 -32.75 -8.38
CA PHE A 118 -1.10 -34.09 -8.45
C PHE A 118 -1.35 -34.92 -7.19
N LEU A 119 -1.14 -34.35 -6.01
CA LEU A 119 -1.30 -35.04 -4.73
C LEU A 119 -2.78 -35.26 -4.37
N ALA A 120 -3.67 -34.34 -4.74
CA ALA A 120 -5.11 -34.49 -4.50
C ALA A 120 -5.72 -35.72 -5.24
N ALA A 121 -5.09 -36.10 -6.36
CA ALA A 121 -5.50 -37.29 -7.12
C ALA A 121 -4.93 -38.61 -6.55
N ARG A 122 -4.11 -38.59 -5.49
CA ARG A 122 -3.47 -39.77 -4.93
C ARG A 122 -3.96 -40.06 -3.51
N PRO A 123 -4.52 -41.26 -3.25
CA PRO A 123 -4.86 -41.67 -1.90
C PRO A 123 -3.61 -42.06 -1.11
N GLY A 124 -3.63 -41.83 0.21
CA GLY A 124 -2.62 -42.32 1.13
C GLY A 124 -2.04 -41.28 2.07
N TYR A 125 -1.52 -41.74 3.22
CA TYR A 125 -0.95 -40.87 4.25
C TYR A 125 0.18 -39.96 3.77
N PRO A 126 1.13 -40.42 2.90
CA PRO A 126 2.19 -39.55 2.42
C PRO A 126 1.67 -38.36 1.58
N ALA A 127 0.65 -38.60 0.75
CA ALA A 127 0.03 -37.54 -0.05
C ALA A 127 -0.66 -36.50 0.85
N MET A 128 -1.37 -36.95 1.87
CA MET A 128 -2.02 -36.08 2.87
C MET A 128 -0.98 -35.22 3.64
N ALA A 129 0.13 -35.83 4.08
CA ALA A 129 1.19 -35.11 4.78
C ALA A 129 1.84 -34.02 3.88
N LEU A 130 2.09 -34.35 2.60
CA LEU A 130 2.64 -33.39 1.65
C LEU A 130 1.63 -32.25 1.33
N LEU A 131 0.33 -32.56 1.22
CA LEU A 131 -0.71 -31.56 1.06
C LEU A 131 -0.75 -30.60 2.26
N ALA A 132 -0.68 -31.14 3.48
CA ALA A 132 -0.64 -30.32 4.69
C ALA A 132 0.59 -29.41 4.72
N LEU A 133 1.75 -29.93 4.32
CA LEU A 133 2.99 -29.12 4.21
C LEU A 133 2.81 -27.98 3.20
N GLN A 134 2.23 -28.24 2.04
CA GLN A 134 1.98 -27.22 1.01
C GLN A 134 0.96 -26.19 1.46
N ALA A 135 -0.11 -26.60 2.14
CA ALA A 135 -1.07 -25.69 2.75
C ALA A 135 -0.37 -24.78 3.76
N GLY A 136 0.50 -25.33 4.61
CA GLY A 136 1.32 -24.56 5.52
C GLY A 136 2.22 -23.52 4.80
N LEU A 137 2.83 -23.90 3.68
CA LEU A 137 3.64 -23.00 2.88
C LEU A 137 2.80 -21.85 2.28
N ILE A 138 1.61 -22.13 1.77
CA ILE A 138 0.69 -21.10 1.27
C ILE A 138 0.31 -20.13 2.40
N LEU A 139 0.00 -20.65 3.59
CA LEU A 139 -0.34 -19.85 4.77
C LEU A 139 0.79 -18.88 5.18
N VAL A 140 2.04 -19.23 4.90
CA VAL A 140 3.21 -18.36 5.13
C VAL A 140 3.41 -17.38 3.99
N LEU A 141 3.27 -17.83 2.74
CA LEU A 141 3.53 -17.00 1.55
C LEU A 141 2.51 -15.87 1.38
N VAL A 142 1.24 -16.10 1.70
CA VAL A 142 0.18 -15.09 1.55
C VAL A 142 0.47 -13.84 2.39
N PRO A 143 0.62 -13.90 3.72
CA PRO A 143 0.93 -12.70 4.51
C PRO A 143 2.30 -12.10 4.16
N TYR A 144 3.28 -12.89 3.73
CA TYR A 144 4.57 -12.39 3.25
C TYR A 144 4.40 -11.48 2.02
N HIS A 145 3.64 -11.91 1.00
CA HIS A 145 3.46 -11.11 -0.22
C HIS A 145 2.63 -9.85 0.02
N LEU A 146 1.61 -9.92 0.90
CA LEU A 146 0.89 -8.73 1.34
C LEU A 146 1.81 -7.76 2.07
N ALA A 147 2.63 -8.26 2.99
CA ALA A 147 3.61 -7.46 3.71
C ALA A 147 4.64 -6.83 2.74
N LEU A 148 5.08 -7.58 1.72
CA LEU A 148 6.01 -7.08 0.70
C LEU A 148 5.39 -5.92 -0.10
N ALA A 149 4.12 -6.02 -0.50
CA ALA A 149 3.42 -4.93 -1.17
C ALA A 149 3.28 -3.70 -0.28
N VAL A 150 2.98 -3.89 1.01
CA VAL A 150 2.86 -2.81 2.00
C VAL A 150 4.21 -2.12 2.26
N THR A 151 5.29 -2.89 2.45
CA THR A 151 6.63 -2.32 2.70
C THR A 151 7.17 -1.58 1.48
N ALA A 152 6.97 -2.12 0.27
CA ALA A 152 7.31 -1.46 -0.98
C ALA A 152 6.54 -0.14 -1.17
N ALA A 153 5.25 -0.10 -0.82
CA ALA A 153 4.43 1.11 -0.90
C ALA A 153 4.90 2.21 0.05
N ARG A 154 5.46 1.85 1.21
CA ARG A 154 5.92 2.80 2.25
C ARG A 154 7.30 3.37 1.99
N ASP A 155 8.15 2.63 1.30
CA ASP A 155 9.48 3.06 0.90
C ASP A 155 9.65 2.91 -0.62
N PRO A 156 9.02 3.81 -1.43
CA PRO A 156 9.07 3.68 -2.89
C PRO A 156 10.48 3.79 -3.48
N GLY A 157 11.42 4.34 -2.70
CA GLY A 157 12.83 4.48 -3.07
C GLY A 157 13.70 3.25 -2.81
N GLY A 158 13.20 2.30 -2.01
CA GLY A 158 13.94 1.10 -1.60
C GLY A 158 14.24 0.12 -2.72
N ASP A 159 15.00 -0.91 -2.40
CA ASP A 159 15.28 -2.05 -3.27
C ASP A 159 14.47 -3.29 -2.86
N ALA A 160 14.34 -4.27 -3.79
CA ALA A 160 13.54 -5.47 -3.56
C ALA A 160 14.07 -6.34 -2.40
N GLY A 161 15.39 -6.37 -2.16
CA GLY A 161 15.99 -7.15 -1.07
C GLY A 161 15.66 -6.55 0.29
N ARG A 162 15.68 -5.22 0.41
CA ARG A 162 15.29 -4.52 1.62
C ARG A 162 13.80 -4.72 1.91
N TRP A 163 12.95 -4.51 0.89
CA TRP A 163 11.51 -4.74 1.03
C TRP A 163 11.17 -6.16 1.46
N GLY A 164 11.87 -7.17 0.90
CA GLY A 164 11.68 -8.57 1.29
C GLY A 164 12.04 -8.84 2.74
N ARG A 165 13.15 -8.29 3.24
CA ARG A 165 13.55 -8.41 4.64
C ARG A 165 12.56 -7.71 5.57
N ASP A 166 12.18 -6.48 5.23
CA ASP A 166 11.24 -5.71 6.01
C ASP A 166 9.84 -6.37 6.02
N ALA A 167 9.44 -6.99 4.92
CA ALA A 167 8.21 -7.78 4.82
C ALA A 167 8.21 -9.00 5.73
N LEU A 168 9.32 -9.74 5.79
CA LEU A 168 9.47 -10.87 6.71
C LEU A 168 9.36 -10.41 8.16
N LEU A 169 10.07 -9.34 8.52
CA LEU A 169 10.00 -8.79 9.86
C LEU A 169 8.60 -8.28 10.18
N PHE A 170 7.94 -7.58 9.24
CA PHE A 170 6.59 -7.06 9.43
C PHE A 170 5.55 -8.17 9.65
N ALA A 171 5.61 -9.23 8.84
CA ALA A 171 4.64 -10.32 8.89
C ALA A 171 4.87 -11.27 10.07
N PHE A 172 6.14 -11.55 10.45
CA PHE A 172 6.48 -12.64 11.37
C PHE A 172 7.08 -12.21 12.70
N ALA A 173 7.59 -10.98 12.84
CA ALA A 173 8.03 -10.48 14.15
C ALA A 173 6.88 -10.34 15.15
N SER A 174 5.63 -10.25 14.66
CA SER A 174 4.42 -10.28 15.50
C SER A 174 3.42 -11.27 14.88
N PRO A 175 3.25 -12.46 15.47
CA PRO A 175 2.38 -13.49 14.91
C PRO A 175 0.93 -13.01 14.73
N GLY A 176 0.46 -12.13 15.61
CA GLY A 176 -0.87 -11.53 15.47
C GLY A 176 -1.07 -10.72 14.20
N ARG A 177 -0.02 -10.04 13.69
CA ARG A 177 -0.10 -9.29 12.43
C ARG A 177 -0.21 -10.22 11.22
N GLY A 178 0.63 -11.24 11.18
CA GLY A 178 0.59 -12.24 10.11
C GLY A 178 -0.76 -12.97 10.07
N LEU A 179 -1.26 -13.39 11.23
CA LEU A 179 -2.59 -14.01 11.36
C LEU A 179 -3.71 -13.06 10.93
N LEU A 180 -3.65 -11.79 11.29
CA LEU A 180 -4.66 -10.81 10.91
C LEU A 180 -4.67 -10.54 9.41
N LEU A 181 -3.49 -10.46 8.77
CA LEU A 181 -3.36 -10.34 7.32
C LEU A 181 -3.90 -11.58 6.61
N LEU A 182 -3.57 -12.78 7.13
CA LEU A 182 -4.08 -14.03 6.61
C LEU A 182 -5.60 -14.13 6.76
N ALA A 183 -6.12 -13.83 7.95
CA ALA A 183 -7.56 -13.82 8.22
C ALA A 183 -8.28 -12.83 7.27
N ALA A 184 -7.74 -11.64 7.08
CA ALA A 184 -8.31 -10.66 6.15
C ALA A 184 -8.35 -11.18 4.71
N THR A 185 -7.33 -11.93 4.27
CA THR A 185 -7.27 -12.51 2.92
C THR A 185 -8.35 -13.57 2.69
N VAL A 186 -8.77 -14.26 3.75
CA VAL A 186 -9.84 -15.26 3.67
C VAL A 186 -11.22 -14.63 3.91
N VAL A 187 -11.34 -13.81 4.96
CA VAL A 187 -12.63 -13.25 5.39
C VAL A 187 -13.17 -12.24 4.36
N VAL A 188 -12.30 -11.37 3.81
CA VAL A 188 -12.76 -10.33 2.88
C VAL A 188 -13.42 -10.93 1.63
N PRO A 189 -12.82 -11.87 0.89
CA PRO A 189 -13.49 -12.48 -0.25
C PRO A 189 -14.79 -13.20 0.12
N VAL A 190 -14.84 -13.88 1.27
CA VAL A 190 -16.04 -14.58 1.73
C VAL A 190 -17.17 -13.58 2.04
N VAL A 191 -16.88 -12.50 2.76
CA VAL A 191 -17.88 -11.48 3.10
C VAL A 191 -18.34 -10.71 1.86
N THR A 192 -17.45 -10.48 0.90
CA THR A 192 -17.78 -9.77 -0.33
C THR A 192 -18.34 -10.70 -1.44
N ALA A 193 -18.40 -12.00 -1.22
CA ALA A 193 -18.92 -12.98 -2.18
C ALA A 193 -20.35 -12.69 -2.68
N PRO A 194 -21.30 -12.18 -1.87
CA PRO A 194 -22.61 -11.80 -2.36
C PRO A 194 -22.61 -10.68 -3.39
N LEU A 195 -21.53 -9.87 -3.40
CA LEU A 195 -21.31 -8.86 -4.43
C LEU A 195 -20.56 -9.52 -5.58
N ALA A 196 -21.18 -9.81 -6.70
CA ALA A 196 -20.64 -10.60 -7.81
C ALA A 196 -19.16 -10.30 -8.16
N LEU A 197 -18.75 -9.02 -8.15
CA LEU A 197 -17.37 -8.58 -8.37
C LEU A 197 -16.62 -8.24 -7.06
N GLY A 198 -17.27 -8.35 -5.91
CA GLY A 198 -16.71 -7.98 -4.62
C GLY A 198 -15.40 -8.67 -4.27
N PRO A 199 -15.30 -9.99 -4.35
CA PRO A 199 -14.08 -10.74 -4.08
C PRO A 199 -12.92 -10.34 -5.00
N LEU A 200 -13.21 -10.06 -6.26
CA LEU A 200 -12.20 -9.67 -7.25
C LEU A 200 -11.68 -8.25 -7.00
N LEU A 201 -12.57 -7.31 -6.69
CA LEU A 201 -12.21 -5.89 -6.52
C LEU A 201 -11.66 -5.59 -5.12
N LEU A 202 -12.26 -6.20 -4.10
CA LEU A 202 -11.96 -5.89 -2.70
C LEU A 202 -11.07 -6.94 -2.02
N GLY A 203 -11.02 -8.16 -2.57
CA GLY A 203 -10.34 -9.30 -1.97
C GLY A 203 -8.86 -9.09 -1.69
N ALA A 204 -8.14 -8.35 -2.55
CA ALA A 204 -6.74 -8.00 -2.32
C ALA A 204 -6.59 -6.60 -1.71
N THR A 205 -7.42 -5.63 -2.10
CA THR A 205 -7.24 -4.23 -1.74
C THR A 205 -7.59 -3.92 -0.28
N LEU A 206 -8.60 -4.57 0.31
CA LEU A 206 -8.91 -4.41 1.73
C LEU A 206 -7.84 -5.03 2.65
N PRO A 207 -7.30 -6.24 2.41
CA PRO A 207 -6.13 -6.73 3.14
C PRO A 207 -4.91 -5.82 3.02
N LEU A 208 -4.66 -5.21 1.84
CA LEU A 208 -3.59 -4.22 1.67
C LEU A 208 -3.83 -2.97 2.53
N LEU A 209 -5.06 -2.45 2.56
CA LEU A 209 -5.42 -1.32 3.43
C LEU A 209 -5.24 -1.66 4.91
N LEU A 210 -5.65 -2.86 5.32
CA LEU A 210 -5.42 -3.34 6.67
C LEU A 210 -3.91 -3.40 6.98
N GLY A 211 -3.12 -3.95 6.08
CA GLY A 211 -1.66 -4.00 6.20
C GLY A 211 -1.04 -2.61 6.36
N LEU A 212 -1.47 -1.64 5.57
CA LEU A 212 -1.04 -0.24 5.70
C LEU A 212 -1.42 0.35 7.08
N ARG A 213 -2.63 0.08 7.58
CA ARG A 213 -3.06 0.52 8.91
C ARG A 213 -2.22 -0.10 10.04
N LEU A 214 -1.96 -1.40 9.94
CA LEU A 214 -1.12 -2.12 10.92
C LEU A 214 0.33 -1.62 10.90
N ALA A 215 0.83 -1.27 9.72
CA ALA A 215 2.17 -0.71 9.58
C ALA A 215 2.28 0.68 10.22
N ASP A 216 1.24 1.51 10.14
CA ASP A 216 1.21 2.81 10.83
C ASP A 216 1.10 2.66 12.35
N ALA A 217 0.25 1.76 12.81
CA ALA A 217 0.07 1.49 14.25
C ALA A 217 1.35 0.90 14.91
N GLY A 218 2.17 0.19 14.14
CA GLY A 218 3.44 -0.39 14.61
C GLY A 218 4.63 0.56 14.59
N GLN A 219 4.50 1.76 14.03
CA GLN A 219 5.53 2.78 14.10
C GLN A 219 5.41 3.53 15.42
N LEU A 220 6.31 3.22 16.36
CA LEU A 220 6.67 4.15 17.42
C LEU A 220 7.03 5.49 16.76
N PRO A 221 6.68 6.64 17.39
CA PRO A 221 6.79 7.96 16.76
C PRO A 221 8.15 8.16 16.12
N ALA A 222 8.13 8.60 14.87
CA ALA A 222 9.29 8.78 13.98
C ALA A 222 10.36 9.77 14.51
N GLY A 223 10.19 10.31 15.71
CA GLY A 223 11.07 11.29 16.33
C GLY A 223 12.45 10.77 16.73
N ARG A 224 12.75 9.47 16.60
CA ARG A 224 14.03 8.95 17.10
C ARG A 224 15.04 8.57 16.02
N ARG A 225 14.69 8.62 14.72
CA ARG A 225 15.63 8.26 13.64
C ARG A 225 16.41 9.43 13.01
N SER A 226 15.98 10.67 13.25
CA SER A 226 16.67 11.86 12.69
C SER A 226 17.74 12.45 13.60
N ALA A 227 17.90 11.96 14.82
CA ALA A 227 18.84 12.53 15.80
C ALA A 227 20.27 11.98 15.73
N THR A 228 20.55 11.00 14.83
CA THR A 228 21.88 10.34 14.79
C THR A 228 22.59 10.50 13.44
N ALA A 229 22.22 11.46 12.59
CA ALA A 229 23.11 11.90 11.53
C ALA A 229 24.06 12.94 12.16
N PRO A 230 25.34 12.63 12.43
CA PRO A 230 26.29 13.67 12.80
C PRO A 230 26.33 14.65 11.62
N ALA A 231 26.06 15.92 11.93
CA ALA A 231 26.26 17.02 10.99
C ALA A 231 27.72 16.91 10.50
N ALA A 232 27.90 16.37 9.30
CA ALA A 232 29.20 16.44 8.63
C ALA A 232 29.48 17.93 8.40
N HIS A 233 30.27 18.53 9.27
CA HIS A 233 30.85 19.82 9.08
C HIS A 233 31.68 19.76 7.80
N ILE A 234 31.09 20.18 6.69
CA ILE A 234 31.82 20.43 5.45
C ILE A 234 32.61 21.70 5.71
N THR A 235 33.86 21.51 6.17
CA THR A 235 34.84 22.60 6.26
C THR A 235 35.21 22.96 4.82
N TYR A 236 34.62 24.03 4.32
CA TYR A 236 34.97 24.62 3.02
C TYR A 236 36.36 25.24 3.17
N VAL A 237 37.39 24.50 2.77
CA VAL A 237 38.76 25.07 2.65
C VAL A 237 38.76 25.98 1.45
N LYS A 238 38.65 27.28 1.73
CA LYS A 238 38.82 28.37 0.77
C LYS A 238 40.28 28.38 0.32
N ARG A 239 40.60 27.78 -0.83
CA ARG A 239 41.87 28.01 -1.52
C ARG A 239 41.82 29.38 -2.12
N THR A 240 42.58 30.33 -1.56
CA THR A 240 42.96 31.57 -2.21
C THR A 240 44.16 31.35 -3.13
N PRO A 241 44.20 32.01 -4.30
CA PRO A 241 45.25 31.87 -5.29
C PRO A 241 46.61 32.43 -4.82
#